data_3c2de6031329ede2b25f7d399b0687ec
#
_entry.id   3c2de6031329ede2b25f7d399b0687ec
#
_cell.length_a   1.000
_cell.length_b   1.000
_cell.length_c   1.000
_cell.angle_alpha   90.00
_cell.angle_beta   90.00
_cell.angle_gamma   90.00
#
_symmetry.space_group_name_H-M   'P 1'
#
loop_
_entity.id
_entity.type
_entity.pdbx_description
1 polymer ?
#
loop_
_entity_poly.entity_id
_entity_poly.type
_entity_poly.pdbx_seq_one_letter_code
_entity_poly.pdbx_strand_id
1 'polypeptide(L)'
;VTKFFLVLHVLAAIVAVGPVTVAASMFPPGARRALADPGDQRAAETLRLLHRICRVYAGLGIAVPVLGLATAMSMGVLGDAWLIASMALTGIAAAVLLALMLPRQEELLEAVEAAAGADATTEVATGAEVAATTGAGAPIGAADTTTSTGVAANPRATVRLAMFTGIFNLLWATVTILMIVRPGSTTGA
;
A
#
# COMPACT_ATOMS: atom_id res chain seq x y z
N VAL A 1 -11.08 8.10 33.66
CA VAL A 1 -11.49 7.21 32.57
C VAL A 1 -11.23 7.89 31.22
N THR A 2 -11.66 9.14 31.00
CA THR A 2 -11.51 9.88 29.73
C THR A 2 -10.06 10.00 29.27
N LYS A 3 -9.14 10.40 30.17
CA LYS A 3 -7.71 10.52 29.84
C LYS A 3 -7.10 9.18 29.40
N PHE A 4 -7.54 8.07 29.99
CA PHE A 4 -7.09 6.73 29.62
C PHE A 4 -7.50 6.37 28.18
N PHE A 5 -8.78 6.54 27.82
CA PHE A 5 -9.25 6.29 26.47
C PHE A 5 -8.59 7.22 25.45
N LEU A 6 -8.37 8.49 25.81
CA LEU A 6 -7.68 9.44 24.95
C LEU A 6 -6.24 9.00 24.65
N VAL A 7 -5.47 8.61 25.66
CA VAL A 7 -4.10 8.11 25.50
C VAL A 7 -4.08 6.86 24.64
N LEU A 8 -4.98 5.91 24.92
CA LEU A 8 -5.07 4.67 24.15
C LEU A 8 -5.45 4.91 22.69
N HIS A 9 -6.39 5.85 22.44
CA HIS A 9 -6.76 6.26 21.08
C HIS A 9 -5.58 6.87 20.31
N VAL A 10 -4.84 7.78 20.94
CA VAL A 10 -3.67 8.43 20.32
C VAL A 10 -2.57 7.41 20.03
N LEU A 11 -2.28 6.50 20.96
CA LEU A 11 -1.31 5.43 20.76
C LEU A 11 -1.73 4.50 19.60
N ALA A 12 -3.00 4.09 19.58
CA ALA A 12 -3.54 3.28 18.49
C ALA A 12 -3.43 4.00 17.14
N ALA A 13 -3.70 5.31 17.08
CA ALA A 13 -3.55 6.10 15.87
C ALA A 13 -2.09 6.14 15.37
N ILE A 14 -1.14 6.39 16.26
CA ILE A 14 0.29 6.41 15.91
C ILE A 14 0.75 5.03 15.38
N VAL A 15 0.41 3.97 16.11
CA VAL A 15 0.83 2.60 15.77
C VAL A 15 0.18 2.11 14.48
N ALA A 16 -1.10 2.43 14.24
CA ALA A 16 -1.81 1.98 13.05
C ALA A 16 -1.46 2.80 11.80
N VAL A 17 -1.50 4.13 11.90
CA VAL A 17 -1.37 5.02 10.73
C VAL A 17 0.06 5.16 10.26
N GLY A 18 1.04 5.22 11.19
CA GLY A 18 2.45 5.41 10.85
C GLY A 18 2.98 4.36 9.85
N PRO A 19 2.93 3.07 10.18
CA PRO A 19 3.41 2.02 9.27
C PRO A 19 2.65 1.96 7.94
N VAL A 20 1.32 2.16 7.96
CA VAL A 20 0.51 2.17 6.71
C VAL A 20 0.96 3.29 5.78
N THR A 21 1.13 4.50 6.33
CA THR A 21 1.55 5.67 5.56
C THR A 21 2.89 5.43 4.86
N VAL A 22 3.87 4.89 5.59
CA VAL A 22 5.20 4.58 5.05
C VAL A 22 5.11 3.46 4.01
N ALA A 23 4.51 2.33 4.35
CA ALA A 23 4.42 1.18 3.45
C ALA A 23 3.65 1.52 2.17
N ALA A 24 2.52 2.23 2.27
CA ALA A 24 1.73 2.66 1.11
C ALA A 24 2.51 3.63 0.21
N SER A 25 3.32 4.53 0.78
CA SER A 25 4.14 5.47 0.01
C SER A 25 5.31 4.79 -0.71
N MET A 26 5.88 3.74 -0.11
CA MET A 26 6.99 2.98 -0.69
C MET A 26 6.53 1.93 -1.72
N PHE A 27 5.26 1.54 -1.71
CA PHE A 27 4.74 0.50 -2.58
C PHE A 27 4.84 0.86 -4.09
N PRO A 28 4.40 2.05 -4.58
CA PRO A 28 4.48 2.38 -6.00
C PRO A 28 5.90 2.38 -6.59
N PRO A 29 6.92 2.97 -5.94
CA PRO A 29 8.29 2.87 -6.44
C PRO A 29 8.85 1.45 -6.36
N GLY A 30 8.47 0.67 -5.33
CA GLY A 30 8.84 -0.74 -5.22
C GLY A 30 8.27 -1.58 -6.37
N ALA A 31 7.00 -1.41 -6.70
CA ALA A 31 6.34 -2.09 -7.80
C ALA A 31 7.01 -1.79 -9.16
N ARG A 32 7.39 -0.53 -9.40
CA ARG A 32 8.09 -0.16 -10.63
C ARG A 32 9.44 -0.85 -10.75
N ARG A 33 10.20 -0.99 -9.67
CA ARG A 33 11.49 -1.69 -9.66
C ARG A 33 11.31 -3.17 -9.93
N ALA A 34 10.40 -3.83 -9.22
CA ALA A 34 10.14 -5.25 -9.38
C ALA A 34 9.63 -5.61 -10.79
N LEU A 35 8.87 -4.71 -11.44
CA LEU A 35 8.42 -4.91 -12.82
C LEU A 35 9.48 -4.57 -13.87
N ALA A 36 10.45 -3.71 -13.55
CA ALA A 36 11.55 -3.37 -14.43
C ALA A 36 12.64 -4.47 -14.45
N ASP A 37 12.76 -5.24 -13.38
CA ASP A 37 13.70 -6.35 -13.24
C ASP A 37 13.00 -7.55 -12.59
N PRO A 38 12.33 -8.41 -13.38
CA PRO A 38 11.59 -9.56 -12.86
C PRO A 38 12.46 -10.61 -12.16
N GLY A 39 13.77 -10.64 -12.46
CA GLY A 39 14.75 -11.50 -11.81
C GLY A 39 15.16 -11.04 -10.40
N ASP A 40 14.87 -9.79 -10.02
CA ASP A 40 15.18 -9.27 -8.67
C ASP A 40 14.18 -9.79 -7.62
N GLN A 41 14.45 -10.96 -7.08
CA GLN A 41 13.65 -11.56 -6.01
C GLN A 41 13.53 -10.66 -4.76
N ARG A 42 14.55 -9.85 -4.46
CA ARG A 42 14.51 -8.93 -3.30
C ARG A 42 13.50 -7.81 -3.50
N ALA A 43 13.35 -7.31 -4.72
CA ALA A 43 12.33 -6.32 -5.04
C ALA A 43 10.92 -6.90 -4.86
N ALA A 44 10.69 -8.13 -5.32
CA ALA A 44 9.42 -8.83 -5.14
C ALA A 44 9.11 -9.12 -3.66
N GLU A 45 10.07 -9.60 -2.88
CA GLU A 45 9.92 -9.84 -1.44
C GLU A 45 9.62 -8.55 -0.67
N THR A 46 10.31 -7.45 -1.00
CA THR A 46 10.04 -6.14 -0.41
C THR A 46 8.61 -5.71 -0.68
N LEU A 47 8.11 -5.92 -1.88
CA LEU A 47 6.76 -5.57 -2.27
C LEU A 47 5.70 -6.39 -1.48
N ARG A 48 5.93 -7.69 -1.33
CA ARG A 48 5.09 -8.57 -0.49
C ARG A 48 5.06 -8.09 0.96
N LEU A 49 6.22 -7.72 1.50
CA LEU A 49 6.33 -7.19 2.86
C LEU A 49 5.54 -5.90 3.04
N LEU A 50 5.66 -4.95 2.11
CA LEU A 50 4.93 -3.68 2.13
C LEU A 50 3.42 -3.90 2.07
N HIS A 51 2.94 -4.80 1.19
CA HIS A 51 1.53 -5.18 1.13
C HIS A 51 1.05 -5.80 2.44
N ARG A 52 1.83 -6.74 3.01
CA ARG A 52 1.50 -7.36 4.30
C ARG A 52 1.39 -6.33 5.43
N ILE A 53 2.30 -5.36 5.48
CA ILE A 53 2.24 -4.25 6.44
C ILE A 53 0.94 -3.48 6.25
N CYS A 54 0.63 -3.03 5.04
CA CYS A 54 -0.62 -2.31 4.78
C CYS A 54 -1.84 -3.10 5.23
N ARG A 55 -1.92 -4.39 4.94
CA ARG A 55 -3.05 -5.27 5.27
C ARG A 55 -3.22 -5.50 6.77
N VAL A 56 -2.12 -5.80 7.48
CA VAL A 56 -2.15 -6.04 8.93
C VAL A 56 -2.52 -4.77 9.68
N TYR A 57 -1.89 -3.65 9.34
CA TYR A 57 -2.13 -2.38 10.01
C TYR A 57 -3.46 -1.72 9.59
N ALA A 58 -4.00 -2.02 8.41
CA ALA A 58 -5.38 -1.68 8.07
C ALA A 58 -6.38 -2.35 9.02
N GLY A 59 -6.17 -3.61 9.38
CA GLY A 59 -6.96 -4.30 10.40
C GLY A 59 -6.84 -3.66 11.78
N LEU A 60 -5.61 -3.35 12.22
CA LEU A 60 -5.36 -2.62 13.47
C LEU A 60 -5.97 -1.22 13.47
N GLY A 61 -6.07 -0.60 12.30
CA GLY A 61 -6.67 0.73 12.11
C GLY A 61 -8.13 0.82 12.57
N ILE A 62 -8.85 -0.31 12.63
CA ILE A 62 -10.24 -0.36 13.16
C ILE A 62 -10.28 0.04 14.64
N ALA A 63 -9.24 -0.25 15.41
CA ALA A 63 -9.16 0.15 16.82
C ALA A 63 -9.19 1.68 16.98
N VAL A 64 -8.68 2.44 16.02
CA VAL A 64 -8.60 3.90 16.08
C VAL A 64 -10.00 4.53 16.19
N PRO A 65 -10.95 4.33 15.25
CA PRO A 65 -12.29 4.89 15.39
C PRO A 65 -13.07 4.33 16.59
N VAL A 66 -12.87 3.07 16.95
CA VAL A 66 -13.53 2.46 18.12
C VAL A 66 -13.09 3.16 19.41
N LEU A 67 -11.79 3.34 19.62
CA LEU A 67 -11.26 4.06 20.80
C LEU A 67 -11.59 5.55 20.76
N GLY A 68 -11.62 6.14 19.55
CA GLY A 68 -12.06 7.53 19.34
C GLY A 68 -13.50 7.74 19.76
N LEU A 69 -14.38 6.82 19.37
CA LEU A 69 -15.79 6.85 19.77
C LEU A 69 -15.96 6.68 21.30
N ALA A 70 -15.26 5.73 21.90
CA ALA A 70 -15.27 5.55 23.35
C ALA A 70 -14.78 6.81 24.10
N THR A 71 -13.74 7.47 23.55
CA THR A 71 -13.26 8.76 24.08
C THR A 71 -14.32 9.84 23.95
N ALA A 72 -14.96 9.98 22.81
CA ALA A 72 -16.00 10.97 22.53
C ALA A 72 -17.23 10.77 23.43
N MET A 73 -17.64 9.53 23.65
CA MET A 73 -18.72 9.19 24.59
C MET A 73 -18.36 9.60 26.01
N SER A 74 -17.13 9.34 26.46
CA SER A 74 -16.67 9.70 27.80
C SER A 74 -16.51 11.22 28.02
N MET A 75 -16.40 11.98 26.92
CA MET A 75 -16.32 13.44 26.94
C MET A 75 -17.68 14.12 26.74
N GLY A 76 -18.70 13.40 26.27
CA GLY A 76 -20.02 13.97 25.98
C GLY A 76 -20.07 14.84 24.72
N VAL A 77 -19.12 14.66 23.76
CA VAL A 77 -18.95 15.50 22.57
C VAL A 77 -19.47 14.86 21.28
N LEU A 78 -20.31 13.84 21.40
CA LEU A 78 -20.83 13.09 20.24
C LEU A 78 -21.60 13.95 19.23
N GLY A 79 -22.20 15.04 19.67
CA GLY A 79 -22.95 15.99 18.84
C GLY A 79 -22.10 17.08 18.19
N ASP A 80 -20.82 17.14 18.49
CA ASP A 80 -19.95 18.22 17.99
C ASP A 80 -19.66 18.04 16.49
N ALA A 81 -19.82 19.13 15.73
CA ALA A 81 -19.63 19.10 14.28
C ALA A 81 -18.22 18.67 13.84
N TRP A 82 -17.19 19.06 14.62
CA TRP A 82 -15.80 18.66 14.35
C TRP A 82 -15.61 17.15 14.51
N LEU A 83 -16.28 16.52 15.47
CA LEU A 83 -16.21 15.08 15.69
C LEU A 83 -16.89 14.32 14.54
N ILE A 84 -18.10 14.76 14.15
CA ILE A 84 -18.85 14.16 13.04
C ILE A 84 -18.03 14.26 11.75
N ALA A 85 -17.43 15.41 11.47
CA ALA A 85 -16.56 15.61 10.32
C ALA A 85 -15.32 14.69 10.36
N SER A 86 -14.68 14.56 11.53
CA SER A 86 -13.52 13.68 11.72
C SER A 86 -13.88 12.21 11.50
N MET A 87 -15.03 11.77 12.00
CA MET A 87 -15.52 10.39 11.80
C MET A 87 -15.85 10.11 10.33
N ALA A 88 -16.48 11.05 9.65
CA ALA A 88 -16.77 10.93 8.21
C ALA A 88 -15.47 10.83 7.38
N LEU A 89 -14.49 11.71 7.63
CA LEU A 89 -13.20 11.67 6.95
C LEU A 89 -12.40 10.40 7.25
N THR A 90 -12.47 9.90 8.49
CA THR A 90 -11.85 8.63 8.87
C THR A 90 -12.49 7.46 8.11
N GLY A 91 -13.82 7.46 7.97
CA GLY A 91 -14.55 6.47 7.17
C GLY A 91 -14.14 6.51 5.70
N ILE A 92 -14.00 7.70 5.12
CA ILE A 92 -13.53 7.89 3.74
C ILE A 92 -12.08 7.39 3.59
N ALA A 93 -11.20 7.72 4.54
CA ALA A 93 -9.81 7.24 4.53
C ALA A 93 -9.72 5.71 4.61
N ALA A 94 -10.54 5.09 5.46
CA ALA A 94 -10.64 3.64 5.54
C ALA A 94 -11.17 3.01 4.24
N ALA A 95 -12.18 3.61 3.61
CA ALA A 95 -12.71 3.17 2.33
C ALA A 95 -11.65 3.28 1.21
N VAL A 96 -10.89 4.37 1.16
CA VAL A 96 -9.77 4.52 0.20
C VAL A 96 -8.73 3.43 0.41
N LEU A 97 -8.34 3.15 1.65
CA LEU A 97 -7.36 2.11 1.97
C LEU A 97 -7.87 0.72 1.58
N LEU A 98 -9.06 0.34 2.04
CA LEU A 98 -9.57 -1.03 1.91
C LEU A 98 -10.11 -1.33 0.51
N ALA A 99 -10.82 -0.38 -0.12
CA ALA A 99 -11.49 -0.59 -1.39
C ALA A 99 -10.68 -0.17 -2.62
N LEU A 100 -9.73 0.75 -2.46
CA LEU A 100 -8.96 1.27 -3.60
C LEU A 100 -7.48 0.88 -3.52
N MET A 101 -6.84 0.99 -2.34
CA MET A 101 -5.41 0.76 -2.24
C MET A 101 -5.07 -0.73 -2.16
N LEU A 102 -5.68 -1.49 -1.25
CA LEU A 102 -5.36 -2.90 -1.06
C LEU A 102 -5.60 -3.74 -2.32
N PRO A 103 -6.75 -3.67 -3.02
CA PRO A 103 -6.95 -4.44 -4.24
C PRO A 103 -5.94 -4.08 -5.35
N ARG A 104 -5.60 -2.79 -5.48
CA ARG A 104 -4.60 -2.37 -6.47
C ARG A 104 -3.19 -2.83 -6.14
N GLN A 105 -2.86 -2.96 -4.86
CA GLN A 105 -1.60 -3.56 -4.43
C GLN A 105 -1.56 -5.06 -4.75
N GLU A 106 -2.67 -5.78 -4.56
CA GLU A 106 -2.79 -7.20 -4.92
C GLU A 106 -2.61 -7.40 -6.43
N GLU A 107 -3.32 -6.64 -7.26
CA GLU A 107 -3.18 -6.69 -8.72
C GLU A 107 -1.72 -6.47 -9.19
N LEU A 108 -1.02 -5.51 -8.60
CA LEU A 108 0.37 -5.24 -8.93
C LEU A 108 1.32 -6.34 -8.43
N LEU A 109 1.03 -6.93 -7.28
CA LEU A 109 1.81 -8.04 -6.74
C LEU A 109 1.68 -9.28 -7.62
N GLU A 110 0.46 -9.63 -8.04
CA GLU A 110 0.21 -10.72 -8.99
C GLU A 110 0.92 -10.49 -10.33
N ALA A 111 0.92 -9.26 -10.83
CA ALA A 111 1.64 -8.91 -12.06
C ALA A 111 3.16 -9.10 -11.93
N VAL A 112 3.75 -8.74 -10.79
CA VAL A 112 5.18 -8.96 -10.49
C VAL A 112 5.49 -10.44 -10.41
N GLU A 113 4.64 -11.23 -9.75
CA GLU A 113 4.81 -12.68 -9.63
C GLU A 113 4.70 -13.40 -10.99
N ALA A 114 3.75 -12.99 -11.82
CA ALA A 114 3.60 -13.50 -13.18
C ALA A 114 4.81 -13.17 -14.07
N ALA A 115 5.35 -11.95 -13.95
CA ALA A 115 6.54 -11.55 -14.69
C ALA A 115 7.78 -12.36 -14.26
N ALA A 116 7.99 -12.57 -12.97
CA ALA A 116 9.09 -13.38 -12.44
C ALA A 116 8.98 -14.86 -12.85
N GLY A 117 7.77 -15.41 -12.90
CA GLY A 117 7.53 -16.79 -13.37
C GLY A 117 7.82 -16.95 -14.86
N ALA A 118 7.49 -15.96 -15.69
CA ALA A 118 7.77 -15.97 -17.11
C ALA A 118 9.28 -15.88 -17.42
N ASP A 119 10.00 -15.06 -16.66
CA ASP A 119 11.45 -14.89 -16.79
C ASP A 119 12.18 -16.20 -16.45
N ALA A 120 11.83 -16.83 -15.33
CA ALA A 120 12.40 -18.11 -14.91
C ALA A 120 12.17 -19.24 -15.97
N THR A 121 11.00 -19.25 -16.60
CA THR A 121 10.68 -20.25 -17.64
C THR A 121 11.51 -20.03 -18.91
N THR A 122 11.75 -18.79 -19.28
CA THR A 122 12.56 -18.41 -20.43
C THR A 122 14.03 -18.76 -20.19
N GLU A 123 14.55 -18.54 -19.00
CA GLU A 123 15.93 -18.89 -18.64
C GLU A 123 16.17 -20.39 -18.69
N VAL A 124 15.23 -21.21 -18.18
CA VAL A 124 15.29 -22.67 -18.25
C VAL A 124 15.24 -23.17 -19.71
N ALA A 125 14.37 -22.60 -20.54
CA ALA A 125 14.26 -22.97 -21.93
C ALA A 125 15.55 -22.65 -22.73
N THR A 126 16.11 -21.46 -22.52
CA THR A 126 17.36 -21.01 -23.14
C THR A 126 18.55 -21.87 -22.66
N GLY A 127 18.59 -22.18 -21.36
CA GLY A 127 19.64 -23.06 -20.81
C GLY A 127 19.57 -24.46 -21.35
N ALA A 128 18.38 -25.03 -21.59
CA ALA A 128 18.19 -26.34 -22.18
C ALA A 128 18.60 -26.36 -23.66
N GLU A 129 18.33 -25.28 -24.41
CA GLU A 129 18.71 -25.14 -25.83
C GLU A 129 20.21 -24.99 -25.98
N VAL A 130 20.88 -24.21 -25.13
CA VAL A 130 22.34 -24.10 -25.09
C VAL A 130 23.00 -25.44 -24.73
N ALA A 131 22.44 -26.21 -23.82
CA ALA A 131 22.92 -27.51 -23.46
C ALA A 131 22.77 -28.55 -24.62
N ALA A 132 21.68 -28.43 -25.38
CA ALA A 132 21.44 -29.31 -26.56
C ALA A 132 22.33 -28.94 -27.74
N THR A 133 22.67 -27.68 -27.94
CA THR A 133 23.53 -27.21 -29.05
C THR A 133 25.01 -27.40 -28.78
N THR A 134 25.46 -27.56 -27.53
CA THR A 134 26.85 -27.84 -27.19
C THR A 134 27.26 -29.26 -27.61
N GLY A 135 26.28 -30.13 -27.93
CA GLY A 135 26.50 -31.52 -28.43
C GLY A 135 26.49 -31.70 -29.95
N ALA A 136 26.17 -30.70 -30.76
CA ALA A 136 26.16 -30.80 -32.23
C ALA A 136 26.70 -29.50 -32.83
N GLY A 137 27.81 -29.61 -33.56
CA GLY A 137 28.55 -28.48 -34.16
C GLY A 137 27.67 -27.53 -34.96
N ALA A 138 28.01 -26.24 -34.84
CA ALA A 138 27.30 -25.07 -35.30
C ALA A 138 26.94 -25.02 -36.79
N PRO A 139 25.91 -24.24 -37.16
CA PRO A 139 26.15 -23.11 -38.06
C PRO A 139 25.82 -21.76 -37.44
N ILE A 140 26.71 -20.83 -37.67
CA ILE A 140 26.60 -19.41 -37.39
C ILE A 140 25.54 -18.83 -38.33
N GLY A 141 24.57 -18.15 -37.80
CA GLY A 141 23.76 -17.19 -38.55
C GLY A 141 22.27 -17.27 -38.24
N ALA A 142 21.81 -16.37 -37.42
CA ALA A 142 20.63 -15.54 -37.68
C ALA A 142 20.16 -14.90 -36.37
N ALA A 143 20.35 -13.59 -36.34
CA ALA A 143 19.36 -12.60 -35.99
C ALA A 143 18.52 -12.87 -34.74
N ASP A 144 19.01 -12.32 -33.66
CA ASP A 144 18.36 -11.34 -32.80
C ASP A 144 16.90 -11.08 -33.16
N THR A 145 16.02 -11.73 -32.39
CA THR A 145 14.66 -11.24 -32.19
C THR A 145 14.27 -11.62 -30.76
N THR A 146 14.97 -11.06 -29.80
CA THR A 146 14.47 -10.98 -28.42
C THR A 146 13.28 -10.05 -28.44
N THR A 147 12.13 -10.56 -28.83
CA THR A 147 10.87 -9.93 -28.48
C THR A 147 10.66 -10.15 -26.98
N SER A 148 11.31 -9.32 -26.17
CA SER A 148 10.95 -9.18 -24.78
C SER A 148 9.52 -8.62 -24.74
N THR A 149 8.55 -9.52 -24.75
CA THR A 149 7.18 -9.19 -24.37
C THR A 149 7.19 -8.98 -22.85
N GLY A 150 7.96 -7.98 -22.41
CA GLY A 150 7.81 -7.45 -21.08
C GLY A 150 6.37 -7.02 -20.97
N VAL A 151 5.60 -7.65 -20.08
CA VAL A 151 4.31 -7.15 -19.64
C VAL A 151 4.60 -5.74 -19.15
N ALA A 152 4.41 -4.77 -20.04
CA ALA A 152 4.69 -3.36 -19.76
C ALA A 152 3.81 -3.01 -18.59
N ALA A 153 4.42 -2.89 -17.42
CA ALA A 153 3.76 -2.40 -16.21
C ALA A 153 2.99 -1.14 -16.60
N ASN A 154 1.68 -1.22 -16.59
CA ASN A 154 0.87 -0.09 -17.01
C ASN A 154 1.24 1.10 -16.10
N PRO A 155 2.02 2.09 -16.57
CA PRO A 155 2.51 3.17 -15.73
C PRO A 155 1.36 3.94 -15.07
N ARG A 156 0.17 3.84 -15.65
CA ARG A 156 -1.07 4.42 -15.11
C ARG A 156 -1.52 3.75 -13.81
N ALA A 157 -1.26 2.45 -13.62
CA ALA A 157 -1.64 1.73 -12.41
C ALA A 157 -0.83 2.21 -11.20
N THR A 158 0.49 2.34 -11.36
CA THR A 158 1.38 2.83 -10.29
C THR A 158 1.15 4.33 -9.98
N VAL A 159 0.84 5.14 -10.99
CA VAL A 159 0.49 6.57 -10.81
C VAL A 159 -0.84 6.71 -10.05
N ARG A 160 -1.85 5.94 -10.40
CA ARG A 160 -3.14 5.93 -9.68
C ARG A 160 -2.96 5.51 -8.23
N LEU A 161 -2.17 4.48 -7.96
CA LEU A 161 -1.90 4.05 -6.60
C LEU A 161 -1.17 5.14 -5.79
N ALA A 162 -0.19 5.82 -6.38
CA ALA A 162 0.49 6.95 -5.74
C ALA A 162 -0.49 8.10 -5.43
N MET A 163 -1.44 8.38 -6.32
CA MET A 163 -2.49 9.37 -6.10
C MET A 163 -3.40 8.98 -4.92
N PHE A 164 -3.86 7.73 -4.85
CA PHE A 164 -4.68 7.26 -3.73
C PHE A 164 -3.92 7.30 -2.40
N THR A 165 -2.63 7.00 -2.41
CA THR A 165 -1.75 7.14 -1.24
C THR A 165 -1.67 8.60 -0.78
N GLY A 166 -1.52 9.54 -1.72
CA GLY A 166 -1.52 10.97 -1.43
C GLY A 166 -2.84 11.45 -0.81
N ILE A 167 -3.98 11.02 -1.38
CA ILE A 167 -5.31 11.33 -0.85
C ILE A 167 -5.48 10.76 0.57
N PHE A 168 -5.10 9.51 0.79
CA PHE A 168 -5.16 8.87 2.10
C PHE A 168 -4.35 9.65 3.16
N ASN A 169 -3.10 10.02 2.84
CA ASN A 169 -2.24 10.78 3.74
C ASN A 169 -2.82 12.16 4.06
N LEU A 170 -3.40 12.83 3.05
CA LEU A 170 -4.02 14.14 3.21
C LEU A 170 -5.28 14.06 4.08
N LEU A 171 -6.11 13.04 3.91
CA LEU A 171 -7.28 12.79 4.75
C LEU A 171 -6.86 12.60 6.21
N TRP A 172 -5.84 11.78 6.48
CA TRP A 172 -5.34 11.57 7.85
C TRP A 172 -4.75 12.83 8.46
N ALA A 173 -3.99 13.62 7.72
CA ALA A 173 -3.48 14.90 8.18
C ALA A 173 -4.63 15.84 8.56
N THR A 174 -5.67 15.90 7.73
CA THR A 174 -6.86 16.73 8.00
C THR A 174 -7.61 16.26 9.24
N VAL A 175 -7.81 14.95 9.42
CA VAL A 175 -8.43 14.39 10.65
C VAL A 175 -7.64 14.76 11.89
N THR A 176 -6.31 14.61 11.82
CA THR A 176 -5.43 14.97 12.94
C THR A 176 -5.53 16.44 13.31
N ILE A 177 -5.53 17.34 12.32
CA ILE A 177 -5.70 18.78 12.54
C ILE A 177 -7.07 19.08 13.16
N LEU A 178 -8.15 18.50 12.65
CA LEU A 178 -9.50 18.69 13.21
C LEU A 178 -9.60 18.24 14.66
N MET A 179 -8.96 17.12 15.02
CA MET A 179 -8.97 16.61 16.39
C MET A 179 -8.15 17.49 17.35
N ILE A 180 -7.10 18.15 16.87
CA ILE A 180 -6.28 19.06 17.68
C ILE A 180 -6.97 20.41 17.83
N VAL A 181 -7.42 21.01 16.72
CA VAL A 181 -7.98 22.37 16.68
C VAL A 181 -9.38 22.45 17.30
N ARG A 182 -10.18 21.36 17.17
CA ARG A 182 -11.57 21.26 17.67
C ARG A 182 -12.40 22.50 17.37
N PRO A 183 -12.57 22.89 16.09
CA PRO A 183 -13.25 24.12 15.73
C PRO A 183 -14.71 24.10 16.22
N GLY A 184 -15.12 25.17 16.94
CA GLY A 184 -16.48 25.29 17.47
C GLY A 184 -16.73 24.55 18.79
N SER A 185 -15.71 23.98 19.45
CA SER A 185 -15.87 23.49 20.82
C SER A 185 -15.99 24.68 21.77
N THR A 186 -17.09 24.75 22.52
CA THR A 186 -17.34 25.78 23.55
C THR A 186 -16.50 25.56 24.82
N THR A 187 -15.74 24.50 24.91
CA THR A 187 -14.75 24.28 25.96
C THR A 187 -13.54 25.13 25.64
N GLY A 188 -13.66 26.41 25.97
CA GLY A 188 -12.60 27.38 25.85
C GLY A 188 -11.31 26.95 26.53
N ALA A 189 -10.22 27.47 26.01
CA ALA A 189 -8.89 27.39 26.52
C ALA A 189 -8.85 27.75 28.01
#